data_cf9fea5d9cb7ea4a56a2376cbbaf6af5
#
_entry.id   cf9fea5d9cb7ea4a56a2376cbbaf6af5
#
_cell.length_a   1.000
_cell.length_b   1.000
_cell.length_c   1.000
_cell.angle_alpha   90.00
_cell.angle_beta   90.00
_cell.angle_gamma   90.00
#
_symmetry.space_group_name_H-M   'P 1'
#
loop_
_entity.id
_entity.type
_entity.pdbx_description
1 polymer ?
#
loop_
_entity_poly.entity_id
_entity_poly.type
_entity_poly.pdbx_seq_one_letter_code
_entity_poly.pdbx_strand_id
1 'polypeptide(L)'
;MMKIENLTDERYNEELEVILKEKGIIDDGDLFFGFDFNDMTFDSVEELNKFIDEHCICVKDDNFTYFVYKRSAIGKENYPDDYNVERVRNEDVYTPE
;
A
#
# COMPACT_ATOMS: atom_id res chain seq x y z
N MET A 1 -9.77 0.23 -8.57
CA MET A 1 -8.53 0.89 -8.11
C MET A 1 -8.67 2.40 -8.29
N MET A 2 -8.33 3.15 -7.26
CA MET A 2 -8.47 4.60 -7.27
C MET A 2 -7.25 5.26 -7.90
N LYS A 3 -7.45 6.22 -8.80
CA LYS A 3 -6.35 6.94 -9.43
C LYS A 3 -6.06 8.25 -8.68
N ILE A 4 -4.77 8.52 -8.50
CA ILE A 4 -4.27 9.75 -7.88
C ILE A 4 -3.34 10.45 -8.88
N GLU A 5 -2.93 11.70 -8.56
CA GLU A 5 -1.96 12.37 -9.41
C GLU A 5 -0.56 11.74 -9.27
N ASN A 6 0.26 11.93 -10.30
CA ASN A 6 1.62 11.39 -10.29
C ASN A 6 2.47 12.04 -9.21
N LEU A 7 3.14 11.20 -8.42
CA LEU A 7 4.07 11.64 -7.39
C LEU A 7 5.50 11.39 -7.84
N THR A 8 6.35 12.37 -7.64
CA THR A 8 7.79 12.19 -7.82
C THR A 8 8.36 11.44 -6.62
N ASP A 9 9.54 10.85 -6.77
CA ASP A 9 10.19 10.15 -5.66
C ASP A 9 10.44 11.07 -4.46
N GLU A 10 10.66 12.37 -4.71
CA GLU A 10 10.89 13.36 -3.67
C GLU A 10 9.62 13.70 -2.89
N ARG A 11 8.47 13.69 -3.56
CA ARG A 11 7.17 14.04 -2.96
C ARG A 11 6.41 12.84 -2.41
N TYR A 12 6.84 11.65 -2.76
CA TYR A 12 6.13 10.41 -2.45
C TYR A 12 5.83 10.27 -0.95
N ASN A 13 6.84 10.43 -0.11
CA ASN A 13 6.66 10.23 1.33
C ASN A 13 5.79 11.32 1.98
N GLU A 14 5.89 12.56 1.51
CA GLU A 14 5.19 13.68 2.13
C GLU A 14 3.75 13.81 1.66
N GLU A 15 3.50 13.58 0.39
CA GLU A 15 2.20 13.87 -0.21
C GLU A 15 1.26 12.69 -0.24
N LEU A 16 1.78 11.46 -0.32
CA LEU A 16 0.91 10.29 -0.35
C LEU A 16 0.07 10.20 0.93
N GLU A 17 0.67 10.42 2.09
CA GLU A 17 -0.05 10.37 3.35
C GLU A 17 -1.18 11.41 3.39
N VAL A 18 -0.89 12.63 2.95
CA VAL A 18 -1.89 13.70 2.89
C VAL A 18 -3.04 13.32 1.95
N ILE A 19 -2.71 12.81 0.77
CA ILE A 19 -3.72 12.39 -0.22
C ILE A 19 -4.60 11.28 0.35
N LEU A 20 -4.01 10.29 0.98
CA LEU A 20 -4.76 9.16 1.54
C LEU A 20 -5.68 9.59 2.68
N LYS A 21 -5.24 10.52 3.52
CA LYS A 21 -6.08 11.07 4.59
C LYS A 21 -7.23 11.92 4.04
N GLU A 22 -6.95 12.75 3.04
CA GLU A 22 -7.97 13.58 2.40
C GLU A 22 -9.07 12.75 1.72
N LYS A 23 -8.68 11.61 1.15
CA LYS A 23 -9.61 10.69 0.49
C LYS A 23 -10.32 9.76 1.48
N GLY A 24 -9.97 9.81 2.75
CA GLY A 24 -10.56 8.94 3.77
C GLY A 24 -10.11 7.50 3.67
N ILE A 25 -9.01 7.23 2.98
CA ILE A 25 -8.48 5.87 2.81
C ILE A 25 -7.79 5.41 4.09
N ILE A 26 -7.03 6.30 4.73
CA ILE A 26 -6.47 6.06 6.06
C ILE A 26 -7.04 7.06 7.04
N ASP A 27 -7.08 6.65 8.30
CA ASP A 27 -7.55 7.48 9.41
C ASP A 27 -6.40 8.35 9.95
N ASP A 28 -6.41 8.65 11.25
CA ASP A 28 -5.39 9.48 11.89
C ASP A 28 -4.06 8.74 12.13
N GLY A 29 -3.98 7.46 11.80
CA GLY A 29 -2.76 6.67 11.98
C GLY A 29 -1.62 7.15 11.08
N ASP A 30 -0.40 6.78 11.45
CA ASP A 30 0.79 7.08 10.66
C ASP A 30 0.93 6.12 9.48
N LEU A 31 1.52 6.62 8.39
CA LEU A 31 1.85 5.82 7.23
C LEU A 31 3.35 5.55 7.20
N PHE A 32 3.72 4.27 7.19
CA PHE A 32 5.12 3.83 7.16
C PHE A 32 5.50 3.43 5.74
N PHE A 33 6.60 4.01 5.27
CA PHE A 33 7.13 3.79 3.93
C PHE A 33 8.30 2.81 3.96
N GLY A 34 8.61 2.23 2.80
CA GLY A 34 9.75 1.33 2.68
C GLY A 34 9.46 -0.10 3.07
N PHE A 35 8.22 -0.41 3.42
CA PHE A 35 7.79 -1.79 3.60
C PHE A 35 7.55 -2.42 2.24
N ASP A 36 7.93 -3.67 2.11
CA ASP A 36 7.99 -4.37 0.85
C ASP A 36 7.38 -5.76 1.04
N PHE A 37 6.58 -6.24 0.08
CA PHE A 37 6.03 -7.59 0.12
C PHE A 37 7.13 -8.66 0.16
N ASN A 38 8.33 -8.35 -0.28
CA ASN A 38 9.49 -9.25 -0.16
C ASN A 38 9.91 -9.49 1.30
N ASP A 39 9.57 -8.57 2.20
CA ASP A 39 9.83 -8.72 3.63
C ASP A 39 8.80 -9.63 4.32
N MET A 40 7.73 -9.97 3.61
CA MET A 40 6.69 -10.87 4.09
C MET A 40 6.80 -12.23 3.42
N THR A 41 6.47 -13.28 4.16
CA THR A 41 6.49 -14.63 3.62
C THR A 41 5.12 -15.01 3.09
N PHE A 42 5.04 -15.20 1.78
CA PHE A 42 3.86 -15.76 1.12
C PHE A 42 4.24 -17.09 0.50
N ASP A 43 3.40 -18.10 0.67
CA ASP A 43 3.67 -19.43 0.14
C ASP A 43 3.51 -19.50 -1.38
N SER A 44 2.73 -18.58 -1.94
CA SER A 44 2.45 -18.55 -3.37
C SER A 44 1.97 -17.18 -3.81
N VAL A 45 1.89 -16.96 -5.12
CA VAL A 45 1.28 -15.77 -5.70
C VAL A 45 -0.20 -15.68 -5.33
N GLU A 46 -0.87 -16.82 -5.20
CA GLU A 46 -2.28 -16.87 -4.78
C GLU A 46 -2.45 -16.32 -3.37
N GLU A 47 -1.56 -16.66 -2.45
CA GLU A 47 -1.58 -16.13 -1.09
C GLU A 47 -1.33 -14.62 -1.06
N LEU A 48 -0.41 -14.14 -1.88
CA LEU A 48 -0.15 -12.71 -2.01
C LEU A 48 -1.38 -11.97 -2.53
N ASN A 49 -2.00 -12.49 -3.58
CA ASN A 49 -3.20 -11.89 -4.15
C ASN A 49 -4.36 -11.89 -3.16
N LYS A 50 -4.50 -12.94 -2.39
CA LYS A 50 -5.52 -13.02 -1.34
C LYS A 50 -5.28 -11.96 -0.28
N PHE A 51 -4.04 -11.75 0.14
CA PHE A 51 -3.69 -10.72 1.09
C PHE A 51 -4.04 -9.32 0.54
N ILE A 52 -3.70 -9.07 -0.72
CA ILE A 52 -4.01 -7.80 -1.38
C ILE A 52 -5.52 -7.57 -1.40
N ASP A 53 -6.29 -8.58 -1.82
CA ASP A 53 -7.75 -8.47 -1.90
C ASP A 53 -8.41 -8.23 -0.55
N GLU A 54 -7.92 -8.87 0.49
CA GLU A 54 -8.53 -8.82 1.82
C GLU A 54 -8.08 -7.62 2.65
N HIS A 55 -6.85 -7.16 2.48
CA HIS A 55 -6.23 -6.21 3.40
C HIS A 55 -5.75 -4.92 2.74
N CYS A 56 -5.44 -4.94 1.45
CA CYS A 56 -4.86 -3.78 0.81
C CYS A 56 -5.92 -2.89 0.18
N ILE A 57 -5.72 -1.59 0.34
CA ILE A 57 -6.41 -0.57 -0.44
C ILE A 57 -5.42 -0.17 -1.52
N CYS A 58 -5.84 -0.22 -2.78
CA CYS A 58 -4.98 0.06 -3.91
C CYS A 58 -5.31 1.41 -4.53
N VAL A 59 -4.30 2.27 -4.58
CA VAL A 59 -4.37 3.51 -5.35
C VAL A 59 -3.22 3.50 -6.35
N LYS A 60 -3.38 4.19 -7.47
CA LYS A 60 -2.33 4.23 -8.48
C LYS A 60 -2.22 5.60 -9.12
N ASP A 61 -1.04 5.89 -9.62
CA ASP A 61 -0.83 6.96 -10.60
C ASP A 61 -0.46 6.33 -11.95
N ASP A 62 0.06 7.12 -12.88
CA ASP A 62 0.40 6.60 -14.20
C ASP A 62 1.64 5.68 -14.19
N ASN A 63 2.45 5.74 -13.14
CA ASN A 63 3.72 5.04 -13.05
C ASN A 63 3.75 3.95 -12.00
N PHE A 64 3.04 4.14 -10.88
CA PHE A 64 3.10 3.27 -9.73
C PHE A 64 1.73 2.89 -9.22
N THR A 65 1.66 1.72 -8.58
CA THR A 65 0.53 1.30 -7.75
C THR A 65 0.99 1.28 -6.30
N TYR A 66 0.18 1.84 -5.42
CA TYR A 66 0.44 1.92 -3.99
C TYR A 66 -0.52 0.97 -3.27
N PHE A 67 0.05 -0.01 -2.59
CA PHE A 67 -0.71 -0.97 -1.80
C PHE A 67 -0.64 -0.54 -0.34
N VAL A 68 -1.77 -0.11 0.20
CA VAL A 68 -1.87 0.41 1.56
C VAL A 68 -2.62 -0.59 2.42
N TYR A 69 -2.05 -0.97 3.55
CA TYR A 69 -2.68 -1.93 4.45
C TYR A 69 -2.34 -1.61 5.91
N LYS A 70 -3.21 -2.05 6.81
CA LYS A 70 -2.99 -1.85 8.25
C LYS A 70 -1.83 -2.71 8.74
N ARG A 71 -1.01 -2.16 9.61
CA ARG A 71 0.11 -2.90 10.22
C ARG A 71 -0.39 -4.11 11.02
N SER A 72 -1.60 -4.04 11.56
CA SER A 72 -2.22 -5.18 12.24
C SER A 72 -2.42 -6.39 11.32
N ALA A 73 -2.57 -6.17 10.01
CA ALA A 73 -2.74 -7.27 9.05
C ALA A 73 -1.50 -8.17 8.93
N ILE A 74 -0.32 -7.66 9.31
CA ILE A 74 0.94 -8.42 9.28
C ILE A 74 1.46 -8.74 10.68
N GLY A 75 0.58 -8.72 11.69
CA GLY A 75 0.95 -9.08 13.05
C GLY A 75 1.60 -7.99 13.87
N LYS A 76 1.58 -6.74 13.41
CA LYS A 76 2.10 -5.59 14.15
C LYS A 76 1.01 -5.01 15.04
N GLU A 77 0.54 -5.80 16.00
CA GLU A 77 -0.60 -5.45 16.86
C GLU A 77 -0.34 -4.25 17.78
N ASN A 78 0.93 -3.92 18.05
CA ASN A 78 1.30 -2.75 18.84
C ASN A 78 0.99 -1.43 18.11
N TYR A 79 0.67 -1.51 16.81
CA TYR A 79 0.39 -0.35 15.98
C TYR A 79 -0.92 -0.54 15.21
N PRO A 80 -2.05 -0.76 15.92
CA PRO A 80 -3.31 -1.17 15.26
C PRO A 80 -3.90 -0.10 14.34
N ASP A 81 -3.58 1.17 14.59
CA ASP A 81 -4.11 2.29 13.81
C ASP A 81 -3.16 2.77 12.71
N ASP A 82 -1.97 2.18 12.63
CA ASP A 82 -0.97 2.58 11.64
C ASP A 82 -1.05 1.73 10.37
N TYR A 83 -0.48 2.27 9.31
CA TYR A 83 -0.53 1.67 7.98
C TYR A 83 0.87 1.50 7.42
N ASN A 84 1.02 0.51 6.55
CA ASN A 84 2.18 0.35 5.70
C ASN A 84 1.77 0.62 4.25
N VAL A 85 2.72 1.06 3.44
CA VAL A 85 2.52 1.19 2.01
C VAL A 85 3.66 0.53 1.26
N GLU A 86 3.32 -0.18 0.21
CA GLU A 86 4.26 -0.67 -0.78
C GLU A 86 3.99 -0.01 -2.12
N ARG A 87 5.03 0.53 -2.73
CA ARG A 87 4.95 1.14 -4.06
C ARG A 87 5.57 0.21 -5.08
N VAL A 88 4.79 -0.17 -6.09
CA VAL A 88 5.22 -1.09 -7.15
C VAL A 88 4.98 -0.42 -8.50
N ARG A 89 5.93 -0.51 -9.40
CA ARG A 89 5.74 -0.01 -10.77
C ARG A 89 4.56 -0.72 -11.41
N ASN A 90 3.75 0.01 -12.16
CA ASN A 90 2.56 -0.56 -12.79
C ASN A 90 2.88 -1.75 -13.70
N GLU A 91 4.03 -1.72 -14.37
CA GLU A 91 4.50 -2.82 -15.22
C GLU A 91 4.84 -4.09 -14.44
N ASP A 92 5.13 -3.95 -13.15
CA ASP A 92 5.53 -5.07 -12.28
C ASP A 92 4.39 -5.58 -11.38
N VAL A 93 3.22 -4.95 -11.46
CA VAL A 93 2.08 -5.36 -10.63
C VAL A 93 1.53 -6.69 -11.13
N TYR A 94 1.42 -7.63 -10.21
CA TYR A 94 0.76 -8.90 -10.48
C TYR A 94 -0.75 -8.71 -10.55
N THR A 95 -1.30 -8.87 -11.75
CA THR A 95 -2.74 -8.96 -11.91
C THR A 95 -3.08 -10.43 -12.16
N PRO A 96 -3.86 -11.07 -11.28
CA PRO A 96 -4.35 -12.40 -11.59
C PRO A 96 -5.31 -12.30 -12.78
N GLU A 97 -5.00 -13.03 -13.77
CA GLU A 97 -5.90 -13.16 -14.92
C GLU A 97 -6.88 -14.31 -14.70
#